data_3fe8c82b06508c177446da1d524f4416
#
_entry.id   3fe8c82b06508c177446da1d524f4416
#
_cell.length_a   1.000
_cell.length_b   1.000
_cell.length_c   1.000
_cell.angle_alpha   90.00
_cell.angle_beta   90.00
_cell.angle_gamma   90.00
#
_symmetry.space_group_name_H-M   'P 1'
#
loop_
_entity.id
_entity.type
_entity.pdbx_description
1 polymer ?
#
loop_
_entity_poly.entity_id
_entity_poly.type
_entity_poly.pdbx_seq_one_letter_code
_entity_poly.pdbx_strand_id
1 'polypeptide(L)'
;SQAVMILPQPQDEKEKLKRFEGIGQRAEMAMAALPKEANSHYFRAFGLGRYSQMISIAKALSQGLASKVKESLDATLKLAPKHAEAQTALGLYHAEIVGKIGGMIASLTYGAKAASADEHCKLAIKLTPESPIALIEYANALMLIHGDKKEDEAAALYAKAIKLKPKDAMEALDIAHAKAQMA
;
A
#
# COMPACT_ATOMS: atom_id res chain seq x y z
N SER A 1 8.22 9.04 -12.54
CA SER A 1 6.94 8.33 -12.55
C SER A 1 5.83 9.25 -12.06
N GLN A 2 4.60 9.02 -12.51
CA GLN A 2 3.46 9.87 -12.12
C GLN A 2 3.12 9.78 -10.63
N ALA A 3 3.48 8.69 -9.97
CA ALA A 3 3.27 8.53 -8.52
C ALA A 3 4.05 9.58 -7.72
N VAL A 4 5.28 9.90 -8.11
CA VAL A 4 6.10 10.96 -7.49
C VAL A 4 5.42 12.32 -7.55
N MET A 5 4.66 12.58 -8.60
CA MET A 5 4.01 13.88 -8.82
C MET A 5 2.63 14.00 -8.16
N ILE A 6 2.04 12.89 -7.72
CA ILE A 6 0.68 12.87 -7.17
C ILE A 6 0.68 13.16 -5.65
N LEU A 7 1.69 12.68 -4.92
CA LEU A 7 1.68 12.67 -3.46
C LEU A 7 1.98 14.03 -2.79
N PRO A 8 2.91 14.89 -3.29
CA PRO A 8 3.32 16.08 -2.54
C PRO A 8 2.65 17.39 -2.95
N GLN A 9 1.83 17.42 -3.98
CA GLN A 9 1.21 18.67 -4.43
C GLN A 9 -0.27 18.71 -4.07
N PRO A 10 -0.80 19.87 -3.59
CA PRO A 10 -2.23 20.07 -3.46
C PRO A 10 -2.84 19.98 -4.88
N GLN A 11 -3.42 18.82 -5.20
CA GLN A 11 -4.12 18.61 -6.45
C GLN A 11 -5.61 18.41 -6.16
N ASP A 12 -6.45 18.80 -7.11
CA ASP A 12 -7.86 18.44 -7.08
C ASP A 12 -8.01 16.91 -6.94
N GLU A 13 -8.86 16.48 -6.02
CA GLU A 13 -9.11 15.05 -5.76
C GLU A 13 -9.54 14.30 -7.03
N LYS A 14 -10.29 14.94 -7.92
CA LYS A 14 -10.69 14.36 -9.21
C LYS A 14 -9.48 14.08 -10.10
N GLU A 15 -8.52 14.99 -10.12
CA GLU A 15 -7.29 14.79 -10.89
C GLU A 15 -6.44 13.67 -10.31
N LYS A 16 -6.33 13.56 -8.99
CA LYS A 16 -5.65 12.44 -8.33
C LYS A 16 -6.30 11.11 -8.67
N LEU A 17 -7.63 11.03 -8.56
CA LEU A 17 -8.39 9.83 -8.93
C LEU A 17 -8.11 9.40 -10.37
N LYS A 18 -8.21 10.34 -11.32
CA LYS A 18 -7.94 10.09 -12.74
C LYS A 18 -6.52 9.58 -12.98
N ARG A 19 -5.54 10.11 -12.27
CA ARG A 19 -4.14 9.67 -12.38
C ARG A 19 -3.94 8.26 -11.85
N PHE A 20 -4.52 7.92 -10.70
CA PHE A 20 -4.45 6.55 -10.17
C PHE A 20 -5.17 5.54 -11.06
N GLU A 21 -6.35 5.90 -11.59
CA GLU A 21 -7.04 5.09 -12.60
C GLU A 21 -6.18 4.88 -13.85
N GLY A 22 -5.55 5.94 -14.36
CA GLY A 22 -4.62 5.87 -15.49
C GLY A 22 -3.36 5.03 -15.22
N ILE A 23 -2.88 4.93 -13.98
CA ILE A 23 -1.82 3.99 -13.61
C ILE A 23 -2.34 2.55 -13.74
N GLY A 24 -3.52 2.26 -13.21
CA GLY A 24 -4.16 0.96 -13.32
C GLY A 24 -4.34 0.51 -14.78
N GLN A 25 -4.90 1.37 -15.62
CA GLN A 25 -5.10 1.10 -17.05
C GLN A 25 -3.78 0.80 -17.80
N ARG A 26 -2.74 1.62 -17.57
CA ARG A 26 -1.42 1.36 -18.17
C ARG A 26 -0.79 0.08 -17.67
N ALA A 27 -0.99 -0.26 -16.39
CA ALA A 27 -0.52 -1.51 -15.85
C ALA A 27 -1.23 -2.72 -16.49
N GLU A 28 -2.55 -2.64 -16.75
CA GLU A 28 -3.29 -3.66 -17.47
C GLU A 28 -2.77 -3.86 -18.91
N MET A 29 -2.46 -2.77 -19.62
CA MET A 29 -1.82 -2.86 -20.94
C MET A 29 -0.43 -3.51 -20.85
N ALA A 30 0.36 -3.16 -19.83
CA ALA A 30 1.67 -3.78 -19.61
C ALA A 30 1.56 -5.27 -19.26
N MET A 31 0.58 -5.66 -18.45
CA MET A 31 0.31 -7.08 -18.16
C MET A 31 -0.07 -7.88 -19.40
N ALA A 32 -0.86 -7.29 -20.31
CA ALA A 32 -1.21 -7.94 -21.57
C ALA A 32 0.02 -8.14 -22.49
N ALA A 33 0.93 -7.17 -22.51
CA ALA A 33 2.15 -7.23 -23.32
C ALA A 33 3.25 -8.07 -22.67
N LEU A 34 3.37 -8.03 -21.34
CA LEU A 34 4.44 -8.64 -20.55
C LEU A 34 3.86 -9.40 -19.34
N PRO A 35 3.13 -10.51 -19.53
CA PRO A 35 2.38 -11.18 -18.46
C PRO A 35 3.28 -11.81 -17.37
N LYS A 36 4.55 -11.99 -17.63
CA LYS A 36 5.55 -12.53 -16.68
C LYS A 36 6.37 -11.44 -15.97
N GLU A 37 6.09 -10.17 -16.25
CA GLU A 37 6.76 -9.04 -15.60
C GLU A 37 6.05 -8.71 -14.27
N ALA A 38 6.70 -8.97 -13.15
CA ALA A 38 6.11 -8.78 -11.82
C ALA A 38 5.64 -7.34 -11.57
N ASN A 39 6.41 -6.35 -12.02
CA ASN A 39 6.07 -4.94 -11.85
C ASN A 39 4.78 -4.52 -12.58
N SER A 40 4.40 -5.18 -13.67
CA SER A 40 3.13 -4.91 -14.35
C SER A 40 1.95 -5.18 -13.40
N HIS A 41 1.97 -6.33 -12.72
CA HIS A 41 0.98 -6.72 -11.73
C HIS A 41 1.02 -5.82 -10.50
N TYR A 42 2.23 -5.51 -10.00
CA TYR A 42 2.39 -4.62 -8.85
C TYR A 42 1.80 -3.23 -9.11
N PHE A 43 2.09 -2.61 -10.25
CA PHE A 43 1.56 -1.27 -10.56
C PHE A 43 0.05 -1.26 -10.79
N ARG A 44 -0.55 -2.37 -11.24
CA ARG A 44 -2.02 -2.50 -11.23
C ARG A 44 -2.56 -2.46 -9.81
N ALA A 45 -1.98 -3.24 -8.91
CA ALA A 45 -2.38 -3.23 -7.49
C ALA A 45 -2.18 -1.85 -6.87
N PHE A 46 -1.06 -1.18 -7.13
CA PHE A 46 -0.75 0.17 -6.65
C PHE A 46 -1.80 1.18 -7.12
N GLY A 47 -2.08 1.25 -8.41
CA GLY A 47 -3.05 2.20 -8.97
C GLY A 47 -4.46 1.98 -8.42
N LEU A 48 -4.93 0.73 -8.42
CA LEU A 48 -6.26 0.39 -7.90
C LEU A 48 -6.36 0.55 -6.39
N GLY A 49 -5.30 0.23 -5.64
CA GLY A 49 -5.24 0.41 -4.19
C GLY A 49 -5.35 1.88 -3.80
N ARG A 50 -4.52 2.75 -4.39
CA ARG A 50 -4.57 4.20 -4.12
C ARG A 50 -5.91 4.82 -4.58
N TYR A 51 -6.45 4.40 -5.72
CA TYR A 51 -7.79 4.80 -6.14
C TYR A 51 -8.86 4.40 -5.12
N SER A 52 -8.80 3.17 -4.60
CA SER A 52 -9.78 2.67 -3.62
C SER A 52 -9.75 3.41 -2.28
N GLN A 53 -8.61 3.97 -1.89
CA GLN A 53 -8.47 4.77 -0.67
C GLN A 53 -9.16 6.14 -0.78
N MET A 54 -9.40 6.63 -1.99
CA MET A 54 -9.97 7.96 -2.26
C MET A 54 -11.48 7.93 -2.56
N ILE A 55 -12.10 6.76 -2.62
CA ILE A 55 -13.54 6.62 -2.90
C ILE A 55 -14.27 5.98 -1.71
N SER A 56 -15.61 6.03 -1.72
CA SER A 56 -16.38 5.36 -0.67
C SER A 56 -16.19 3.85 -0.68
N ILE A 57 -16.28 3.24 0.52
CA ILE A 57 -16.18 1.78 0.67
C ILE A 57 -17.22 1.07 -0.22
N ALA A 58 -18.45 1.56 -0.25
CA ALA A 58 -19.51 0.99 -1.08
C ALA A 58 -19.13 0.99 -2.57
N LYS A 59 -18.55 2.08 -3.08
CA LYS A 59 -18.08 2.17 -4.46
C LYS A 59 -16.91 1.22 -4.73
N ALA A 60 -15.93 1.14 -3.80
CA ALA A 60 -14.80 0.22 -3.93
C ALA A 60 -15.26 -1.25 -3.97
N LEU A 61 -16.21 -1.61 -3.12
CA LEU A 61 -16.80 -2.95 -3.09
C LEU A 61 -17.57 -3.27 -4.37
N SER A 62 -18.42 -2.36 -4.84
CA SER A 62 -19.22 -2.56 -6.08
C SER A 62 -18.34 -2.72 -7.33
N GLN A 63 -17.14 -2.15 -7.33
CA GLN A 63 -16.16 -2.30 -8.41
C GLN A 63 -15.23 -3.52 -8.24
N GLY A 64 -15.36 -4.27 -7.15
CA GLY A 64 -14.53 -5.42 -6.85
C GLY A 64 -13.04 -5.09 -6.67
N LEU A 65 -12.72 -3.87 -6.23
CA LEU A 65 -11.34 -3.38 -6.17
C LEU A 65 -10.47 -4.21 -5.21
N ALA A 66 -11.02 -4.62 -4.07
CA ALA A 66 -10.30 -5.44 -3.10
C ALA A 66 -9.78 -6.75 -3.72
N SER A 67 -10.64 -7.47 -4.44
CA SER A 67 -10.25 -8.71 -5.11
C SER A 67 -9.21 -8.48 -6.21
N LYS A 68 -9.39 -7.42 -7.03
CA LYS A 68 -8.45 -7.07 -8.10
C LYS A 68 -7.07 -6.69 -7.58
N VAL A 69 -7.01 -5.95 -6.46
CA VAL A 69 -5.75 -5.59 -5.79
C VAL A 69 -5.05 -6.84 -5.27
N LYS A 70 -5.77 -7.69 -4.53
CA LYS A 70 -5.19 -8.93 -3.99
C LYS A 70 -4.67 -9.84 -5.08
N GLU A 71 -5.46 -10.09 -6.13
CA GLU A 71 -5.09 -10.90 -7.27
C GLU A 71 -3.79 -10.42 -7.95
N SER A 72 -3.66 -9.10 -8.10
CA SER A 72 -2.46 -8.49 -8.67
C SER A 72 -1.24 -8.63 -7.76
N LEU A 73 -1.40 -8.48 -6.43
CA LEU A 73 -0.32 -8.67 -5.47
C LEU A 73 0.11 -10.14 -5.38
N ASP A 74 -0.85 -11.07 -5.36
CA ASP A 74 -0.57 -12.50 -5.37
C ASP A 74 0.20 -12.91 -6.65
N ALA A 75 -0.20 -12.39 -7.81
CA ALA A 75 0.52 -12.60 -9.07
C ALA A 75 1.93 -12.01 -9.04
N THR A 76 2.10 -10.81 -8.48
CA THR A 76 3.42 -10.19 -8.29
C THR A 76 4.33 -11.08 -7.45
N LEU A 77 3.83 -11.54 -6.30
CA LEU A 77 4.63 -12.36 -5.37
C LEU A 77 4.88 -13.78 -5.89
N LYS A 78 4.00 -14.31 -6.74
CA LYS A 78 4.24 -15.57 -7.45
C LYS A 78 5.39 -15.46 -8.45
N LEU A 79 5.50 -14.32 -9.14
CA LEU A 79 6.57 -14.04 -10.10
C LEU A 79 7.87 -13.59 -9.42
N ALA A 80 7.76 -12.82 -8.36
CA ALA A 80 8.88 -12.26 -7.60
C ALA A 80 8.63 -12.37 -6.08
N PRO A 81 8.93 -13.51 -5.44
CA PRO A 81 8.61 -13.74 -4.02
C PRO A 81 9.28 -12.77 -3.03
N LYS A 82 10.36 -12.11 -3.45
CA LYS A 82 11.10 -11.12 -2.65
C LYS A 82 10.80 -9.67 -3.04
N HIS A 83 9.68 -9.42 -3.72
CA HIS A 83 9.26 -8.06 -4.08
C HIS A 83 8.77 -7.33 -2.81
N ALA A 84 9.62 -6.51 -2.23
CA ALA A 84 9.39 -5.88 -0.93
C ALA A 84 8.18 -4.94 -0.94
N GLU A 85 8.01 -4.14 -2.00
CA GLU A 85 6.89 -3.22 -2.14
C GLU A 85 5.55 -3.97 -2.28
N ALA A 86 5.53 -5.14 -2.90
CA ALA A 86 4.34 -5.98 -2.96
C ALA A 86 4.01 -6.59 -1.59
N GLN A 87 5.02 -6.95 -0.80
CA GLN A 87 4.83 -7.38 0.59
C GLN A 87 4.25 -6.24 1.43
N THR A 88 4.81 -5.01 1.34
CA THR A 88 4.28 -3.81 1.99
C THR A 88 2.81 -3.58 1.61
N ALA A 89 2.51 -3.60 0.31
CA ALA A 89 1.16 -3.36 -0.20
C ALA A 89 0.16 -4.45 0.24
N LEU A 90 0.60 -5.71 0.36
CA LEU A 90 -0.25 -6.80 0.83
C LEU A 90 -0.51 -6.70 2.33
N GLY A 91 0.49 -6.28 3.11
CA GLY A 91 0.31 -5.95 4.52
C GLY A 91 -0.74 -4.86 4.72
N LEU A 92 -0.62 -3.76 3.97
CA LEU A 92 -1.59 -2.65 4.01
C LEU A 92 -2.97 -3.09 3.52
N TYR A 93 -3.07 -3.91 2.47
CA TYR A 93 -4.34 -4.49 2.01
C TYR A 93 -5.09 -5.20 3.14
N HIS A 94 -4.40 -6.08 3.88
CA HIS A 94 -4.99 -6.79 5.00
C HIS A 94 -5.44 -5.82 6.11
N ALA A 95 -4.61 -4.85 6.46
CA ALA A 95 -4.90 -3.86 7.50
C ALA A 95 -6.10 -2.98 7.14
N GLU A 96 -6.14 -2.47 5.91
CA GLU A 96 -7.23 -1.62 5.41
C GLU A 96 -8.59 -2.33 5.44
N ILE A 97 -8.65 -3.57 4.98
CA ILE A 97 -9.92 -4.32 4.96
C ILE A 97 -10.36 -4.67 6.37
N VAL A 98 -9.44 -5.17 7.21
CA VAL A 98 -9.75 -5.49 8.62
C VAL A 98 -10.21 -4.25 9.37
N GLY A 99 -9.53 -3.11 9.21
CA GLY A 99 -9.89 -1.85 9.86
C GLY A 99 -11.24 -1.29 9.41
N LYS A 100 -11.59 -1.45 8.12
CA LYS A 100 -12.82 -0.87 7.54
C LYS A 100 -14.08 -1.69 7.80
N ILE A 101 -13.99 -3.02 7.77
CA ILE A 101 -15.17 -3.90 7.83
C ILE A 101 -15.14 -4.92 8.99
N GLY A 102 -14.10 -4.88 9.82
CA GLY A 102 -13.91 -5.79 10.94
C GLY A 102 -13.35 -7.15 10.54
N GLY A 103 -12.58 -7.77 11.45
CA GLY A 103 -11.77 -8.95 11.16
C GLY A 103 -12.57 -10.18 10.71
N MET A 104 -13.78 -10.40 11.22
CA MET A 104 -14.61 -11.55 10.85
C MET A 104 -15.05 -11.45 9.39
N ILE A 105 -15.67 -10.34 8.99
CA ILE A 105 -16.14 -10.12 7.60
C ILE A 105 -14.96 -10.07 6.65
N ALA A 106 -13.87 -9.38 7.03
CA ALA A 106 -12.64 -9.30 6.25
C ALA A 106 -12.07 -10.69 5.94
N SER A 107 -12.02 -11.57 6.93
CA SER A 107 -11.49 -12.93 6.78
C SER A 107 -12.38 -13.80 5.89
N LEU A 108 -13.70 -13.78 6.12
CA LEU A 108 -14.64 -14.63 5.38
C LEU A 108 -14.80 -14.20 3.92
N THR A 109 -14.82 -12.89 3.65
CA THR A 109 -15.13 -12.37 2.31
C THR A 109 -13.90 -12.13 1.44
N TYR A 110 -12.80 -11.68 2.06
CA TYR A 110 -11.59 -11.23 1.32
C TYR A 110 -10.33 -11.99 1.73
N GLY A 111 -10.42 -12.92 2.69
CA GLY A 111 -9.26 -13.60 3.25
C GLY A 111 -8.30 -12.66 3.99
N ALA A 112 -8.76 -11.45 4.36
CA ALA A 112 -7.94 -10.45 5.02
C ALA A 112 -7.90 -10.69 6.53
N LYS A 113 -6.68 -10.70 7.11
CA LYS A 113 -6.44 -11.00 8.52
C LYS A 113 -5.40 -10.04 9.10
N ALA A 114 -5.59 -9.63 10.36
CA ALA A 114 -4.63 -8.80 11.09
C ALA A 114 -3.23 -9.47 11.19
N ALA A 115 -3.17 -10.77 11.48
CA ALA A 115 -1.91 -11.50 11.53
C ALA A 115 -1.16 -11.48 10.21
N SER A 116 -1.87 -11.61 9.08
CA SER A 116 -1.26 -11.54 7.74
C SER A 116 -0.74 -10.15 7.43
N ALA A 117 -1.41 -9.07 7.89
CA ALA A 117 -0.89 -7.71 7.77
C ALA A 117 0.48 -7.58 8.44
N ASP A 118 0.57 -8.06 9.68
CA ASP A 118 1.80 -8.03 10.48
C ASP A 118 2.93 -8.85 9.84
N GLU A 119 2.64 -10.07 9.38
CA GLU A 119 3.60 -10.94 8.71
C GLU A 119 4.18 -10.31 7.43
N HIS A 120 3.33 -9.78 6.57
CA HIS A 120 3.76 -9.17 5.31
C HIS A 120 4.56 -7.88 5.54
N CYS A 121 4.13 -7.01 6.46
CA CYS A 121 4.86 -5.79 6.82
C CYS A 121 6.24 -6.11 7.41
N LYS A 122 6.34 -7.05 8.33
CA LYS A 122 7.63 -7.50 8.90
C LYS A 122 8.55 -8.09 7.84
N LEU A 123 7.99 -8.87 6.91
CA LEU A 123 8.77 -9.42 5.80
C LEU A 123 9.28 -8.33 4.87
N ALA A 124 8.46 -7.33 4.55
CA ALA A 124 8.86 -6.17 3.75
C ALA A 124 10.05 -5.44 4.39
N ILE A 125 9.97 -5.14 5.70
CA ILE A 125 11.07 -4.50 6.44
C ILE A 125 12.32 -5.38 6.46
N LYS A 126 12.17 -6.70 6.58
CA LYS A 126 13.32 -7.63 6.52
C LYS A 126 13.99 -7.62 5.15
N LEU A 127 13.22 -7.50 4.07
CA LEU A 127 13.74 -7.43 2.70
C LEU A 127 14.39 -6.08 2.38
N THR A 128 13.85 -5.00 2.94
CA THR A 128 14.30 -3.62 2.71
C THR A 128 14.36 -2.82 4.01
N PRO A 129 15.33 -3.10 4.91
CA PRO A 129 15.37 -2.51 6.26
C PRO A 129 15.61 -1.00 6.29
N GLU A 130 16.06 -0.44 5.18
CA GLU A 130 16.31 1.00 5.00
C GLU A 130 15.25 1.68 4.11
N SER A 131 14.11 1.03 3.86
CA SER A 131 13.01 1.62 3.10
C SER A 131 12.09 2.43 4.02
N PRO A 132 11.99 3.76 3.84
CA PRO A 132 11.09 4.58 4.65
C PRO A 132 9.63 4.13 4.51
N ILE A 133 9.18 3.85 3.29
CA ILE A 133 7.79 3.49 3.03
C ILE A 133 7.39 2.17 3.71
N ALA A 134 8.29 1.19 3.79
CA ALA A 134 8.00 -0.07 4.48
C ALA A 134 7.73 0.14 5.97
N LEU A 135 8.48 1.03 6.62
CA LEU A 135 8.29 1.40 8.02
C LEU A 135 7.01 2.20 8.23
N ILE A 136 6.77 3.20 7.37
CA ILE A 136 5.59 4.07 7.42
C ILE A 136 4.30 3.25 7.24
N GLU A 137 4.25 2.40 6.24
CA GLU A 137 3.05 1.61 5.97
C GLU A 137 2.82 0.53 7.02
N TYR A 138 3.86 0.03 7.68
CA TYR A 138 3.66 -0.84 8.83
C TYR A 138 3.10 -0.06 10.03
N ALA A 139 3.58 1.14 10.30
CA ALA A 139 3.00 2.02 11.33
C ALA A 139 1.51 2.29 11.05
N ASN A 140 1.16 2.64 9.79
CA ASN A 140 -0.22 2.81 9.34
C ASN A 140 -1.06 1.54 9.57
N ALA A 141 -0.54 0.38 9.22
CA ALA A 141 -1.24 -0.90 9.41
C ALA A 141 -1.53 -1.20 10.89
N LEU A 142 -0.59 -0.92 11.78
CA LEU A 142 -0.78 -1.07 13.23
C LEU A 142 -1.90 -0.17 13.74
N MET A 143 -1.92 1.10 13.32
CA MET A 143 -2.98 2.04 13.72
C MET A 143 -4.35 1.65 13.16
N LEU A 144 -4.43 1.18 11.91
CA LEU A 144 -5.69 0.73 11.29
C LEU A 144 -6.29 -0.49 12.00
N ILE A 145 -5.46 -1.41 12.48
CA ILE A 145 -5.92 -2.66 13.10
C ILE A 145 -6.14 -2.51 14.60
N HIS A 146 -5.27 -1.79 15.29
CA HIS A 146 -5.19 -1.79 16.75
C HIS A 146 -5.47 -0.43 17.39
N GLY A 147 -5.49 0.66 16.59
CA GLY A 147 -5.66 2.02 17.11
C GLY A 147 -4.62 2.34 18.17
N ASP A 148 -5.04 3.06 19.20
CA ASP A 148 -4.19 3.57 20.29
C ASP A 148 -3.40 2.47 21.04
N LYS A 149 -3.86 1.21 20.97
CA LYS A 149 -3.14 0.09 21.62
C LYS A 149 -1.74 -0.16 21.05
N LYS A 150 -1.46 0.35 19.86
CA LYS A 150 -0.17 0.19 19.16
C LYS A 150 0.45 1.53 18.76
N GLU A 151 -0.02 2.62 19.34
CA GLU A 151 0.46 3.97 19.06
C GLU A 151 1.97 4.12 19.29
N ASP A 152 2.49 3.64 20.42
CA ASP A 152 3.93 3.70 20.72
C ASP A 152 4.78 2.94 19.71
N GLU A 153 4.30 1.76 19.27
CA GLU A 153 4.99 0.94 18.28
C GLU A 153 4.96 1.62 16.89
N ALA A 154 3.83 2.18 16.52
CA ALA A 154 3.68 2.94 15.29
C ALA A 154 4.56 4.20 15.29
N ALA A 155 4.57 4.96 16.39
CA ALA A 155 5.41 6.13 16.56
C ALA A 155 6.91 5.79 16.46
N ALA A 156 7.34 4.66 17.02
CA ALA A 156 8.73 4.20 16.92
C ALA A 156 9.12 3.86 15.45
N LEU A 157 8.21 3.29 14.67
CA LEU A 157 8.42 3.02 13.25
C LEU A 157 8.53 4.30 12.44
N TYR A 158 7.64 5.27 12.67
CA TYR A 158 7.72 6.60 12.07
C TYR A 158 9.03 7.30 12.44
N ALA A 159 9.39 7.31 13.74
CA ALA A 159 10.63 7.91 14.21
C ALA A 159 11.88 7.26 13.58
N LYS A 160 11.83 5.97 13.27
CA LYS A 160 12.89 5.29 12.52
C LYS A 160 12.89 5.73 11.06
N ALA A 161 11.74 5.78 10.41
CA ALA A 161 11.63 6.16 9.00
C ALA A 161 12.17 7.57 8.72
N ILE A 162 11.82 8.55 9.55
CA ILE A 162 12.24 9.96 9.36
C ILE A 162 13.75 10.20 9.58
N LYS A 163 14.45 9.25 10.21
CA LYS A 163 15.91 9.29 10.42
C LYS A 163 16.70 8.68 9.26
N LEU A 164 16.03 7.97 8.35
CA LEU A 164 16.69 7.37 7.20
C LEU A 164 17.16 8.44 6.23
N LYS A 165 18.25 8.16 5.53
CA LYS A 165 18.73 9.00 4.44
C LYS A 165 18.02 8.55 3.15
N PRO A 166 17.28 9.44 2.48
CA PRO A 166 16.58 9.07 1.26
C PRO A 166 17.59 8.71 0.14
N LYS A 167 17.29 7.66 -0.60
CA LYS A 167 18.09 7.18 -1.74
C LYS A 167 17.63 7.80 -3.06
N ASP A 168 16.39 8.24 -3.11
CA ASP A 168 15.77 8.86 -4.29
C ASP A 168 14.69 9.87 -3.89
N ALA A 169 14.05 10.47 -4.91
CA ALA A 169 13.02 11.48 -4.71
C ALA A 169 11.74 10.92 -4.06
N MET A 170 11.42 9.64 -4.27
CA MET A 170 10.25 9.02 -3.62
C MET A 170 10.47 8.87 -2.13
N GLU A 171 11.61 8.31 -1.73
CA GLU A 171 11.96 8.17 -0.31
C GLU A 171 12.03 9.53 0.40
N ALA A 172 12.53 10.57 -0.29
CA ALA A 172 12.54 11.93 0.26
C ALA A 172 11.12 12.46 0.51
N LEU A 173 10.18 12.17 -0.38
CA LEU A 173 8.77 12.55 -0.23
C LEU A 173 8.08 11.74 0.87
N ASP A 174 8.33 10.43 0.96
CA ASP A 174 7.80 9.59 2.01
C ASP A 174 8.24 10.07 3.40
N ILE A 175 9.54 10.40 3.55
CA ILE A 175 10.10 10.96 4.78
C ILE A 175 9.48 12.33 5.11
N ALA A 176 9.32 13.21 4.11
CA ALA A 176 8.70 14.51 4.30
C ALA A 176 7.24 14.39 4.75
N HIS A 177 6.48 13.47 4.15
CA HIS A 177 5.11 13.16 4.53
C HIS A 177 5.03 12.61 5.95
N ALA A 178 5.88 11.66 6.32
CA ALA A 178 5.94 11.12 7.66
C ALA A 178 6.25 12.18 8.73
N LYS A 179 7.17 13.11 8.45
CA LYS A 179 7.46 14.26 9.34
C LYS A 179 6.24 15.14 9.56
N ALA A 180 5.47 15.41 8.51
CA ALA A 180 4.26 16.22 8.60
C ALA A 180 3.14 15.55 9.42
N GLN A 181 3.08 14.21 9.42
CA GLN A 181 2.11 13.46 10.24
C GLN A 181 2.47 13.39 11.72
N MET A 182 3.74 13.58 12.07
CA MET A 182 4.22 13.54 13.45
C MET A 182 4.29 14.95 14.11
N ALA A 183 4.07 16.02 13.35
CA ALA A 183 4.11 17.41 13.83
C ALA A 183 2.76 17.85 14.40
#